data_42f27fc3fd3bb6f8dc162a1838fce837
#
_entry.id   42f27fc3fd3bb6f8dc162a1838fce837
#
_cell.length_a   1.000
_cell.length_b   1.000
_cell.length_c   1.000
_cell.angle_alpha   90.00
_cell.angle_beta   90.00
_cell.angle_gamma   90.00
#
_symmetry.space_group_name_H-M   'P 1'
#
loop_
_entity.id
_entity.type
_entity.pdbx_description
1 polymer ?
#
loop_
_entity_poly.entity_id
_entity_poly.type
_entity_poly.pdbx_seq_one_letter_code
_entity_poly.pdbx_strand_id
1 'polypeptide(L)'
;MFYTISIVCRYVYMIMFFLKKPIKNNWMILLFYSYYQHRVDPQVPIEDVVGTMADLIREGKIRHIGLSEASVATLERAHKVHPITALQTEYSLWTRDAEQGVLAACERLGIGFVPYSPLGRGFLTGAIQRPEDLAADDFRRGNPRFQGENFARNLALVEKVAELAAQKGVKPSQLALAWVLAQGEHIVPIPGTKRRRYLEENVAAAALTLNDAELAAIEAVFPLQAAAGERYGAESMTYING
;
A
#
# COMPACT_ATOMS: atom_id res chain seq x y z
N MET A 1 -20.56 0.84 14.96
CA MET A 1 -20.68 0.40 13.56
C MET A 1 -20.63 1.54 12.53
N PHE A 2 -20.25 2.77 12.92
CA PHE A 2 -20.22 3.96 12.04
C PHE A 2 -18.85 4.60 11.82
N TYR A 3 -17.75 3.97 12.29
CA TYR A 3 -16.41 4.57 12.20
C TYR A 3 -15.68 4.34 10.87
N THR A 4 -16.10 3.37 10.07
CA THR A 4 -15.38 2.96 8.85
C THR A 4 -15.65 3.88 7.65
N ILE A 5 -16.83 4.49 7.56
CA ILE A 5 -17.22 5.37 6.45
C ILE A 5 -16.44 6.68 6.46
N SER A 6 -16.09 7.22 7.64
CA SER A 6 -15.38 8.50 7.75
C SER A 6 -13.91 8.43 7.36
N ILE A 7 -13.26 7.25 7.51
CA ILE A 7 -11.85 7.05 7.16
C ILE A 7 -11.69 6.86 5.64
N VAL A 8 -12.58 6.12 5.01
CA VAL A 8 -12.59 5.92 3.55
C VAL A 8 -12.81 7.24 2.81
N CYS A 9 -13.68 8.11 3.31
CA CYS A 9 -13.96 9.41 2.69
C CYS A 9 -12.77 10.39 2.74
N ARG A 10 -11.91 10.33 3.78
CA ARG A 10 -10.70 11.16 3.87
C ARG A 10 -9.57 10.70 2.94
N TYR A 11 -9.50 9.41 2.60
CA TYR A 11 -8.51 8.86 1.67
C TYR A 11 -8.93 8.99 0.20
N VAL A 12 -10.22 8.99 -0.09
CA VAL A 12 -10.79 9.12 -1.44
C VAL A 12 -10.36 10.40 -2.15
N TYR A 13 -10.30 11.54 -1.46
CA TYR A 13 -9.83 12.81 -2.04
C TYR A 13 -8.37 12.81 -2.49
N MET A 14 -7.55 11.90 -1.99
CA MET A 14 -6.11 11.87 -2.25
C MET A 14 -5.73 11.07 -3.50
N ILE A 15 -6.54 10.10 -3.89
CA ILE A 15 -6.29 9.26 -5.07
C ILE A 15 -6.53 10.03 -6.37
N MET A 16 -7.42 11.03 -6.39
CA MET A 16 -7.79 11.78 -7.60
C MET A 16 -6.63 12.46 -8.34
N PHE A 17 -5.51 12.73 -7.67
CA PHE A 17 -4.42 13.52 -8.23
C PHE A 17 -3.26 12.70 -8.81
N PHE A 18 -3.24 11.37 -8.63
CA PHE A 18 -2.08 10.54 -9.03
C PHE A 18 -2.00 10.18 -10.51
N LEU A 19 -2.97 10.54 -11.36
CA LEU A 19 -3.10 9.90 -12.65
C LEU A 19 -3.05 10.87 -13.82
N LYS A 20 -1.82 11.13 -14.31
CA LYS A 20 -1.57 11.62 -15.69
C LYS A 20 -1.29 10.51 -16.71
N LYS A 21 -1.04 9.26 -16.30
CA LYS A 21 -1.00 8.13 -17.24
C LYS A 21 -2.42 7.62 -17.45
N PRO A 22 -2.87 7.42 -18.70
CA PRO A 22 -4.10 6.68 -18.95
C PRO A 22 -3.88 5.27 -18.43
N ILE A 23 -4.53 4.95 -17.31
CA ILE A 23 -4.60 3.56 -16.83
C ILE A 23 -5.46 2.84 -17.84
N LYS A 24 -4.89 1.86 -18.55
CA LYS A 24 -5.55 1.12 -19.64
C LYS A 24 -6.91 0.53 -19.27
N ASN A 25 -7.24 0.39 -17.99
CA ASN A 25 -8.41 -0.35 -17.51
C ASN A 25 -9.31 0.42 -16.53
N ASN A 26 -9.32 1.75 -16.49
CA ASN A 26 -10.21 2.56 -15.60
C ASN A 26 -10.14 2.23 -14.10
N TRP A 27 -9.08 1.59 -13.61
CA TRP A 27 -8.92 1.16 -12.21
C TRP A 27 -9.18 2.27 -11.19
N MET A 28 -8.85 3.51 -11.53
CA MET A 28 -9.06 4.65 -10.64
C MET A 28 -10.53 4.89 -10.33
N ILE A 29 -11.40 4.87 -11.35
CA ILE A 29 -12.85 5.08 -11.16
C ILE A 29 -13.42 3.94 -10.31
N LEU A 30 -12.94 2.71 -10.52
CA LEU A 30 -13.38 1.54 -9.77
C LEU A 30 -13.03 1.65 -8.28
N LEU A 31 -11.84 2.18 -7.94
CA LEU A 31 -11.41 2.34 -6.55
C LEU A 31 -12.26 3.36 -5.76
N PHE A 32 -12.74 4.43 -6.40
CA PHE A 32 -13.55 5.46 -5.73
C PHE A 32 -14.92 4.98 -5.28
N TYR A 33 -15.49 4.00 -5.96
CA TYR A 33 -16.82 3.47 -5.70
C TYR A 33 -16.80 2.08 -5.07
N SER A 34 -15.64 1.66 -4.55
CA SER A 34 -15.47 0.37 -3.90
C SER A 34 -15.77 0.44 -2.41
N TYR A 35 -16.56 -0.50 -1.92
CA TYR A 35 -16.78 -0.73 -0.50
C TYR A 35 -15.85 -1.82 -0.01
N TYR A 36 -15.07 -1.55 1.05
CA TYR A 36 -14.03 -2.46 1.51
C TYR A 36 -14.38 -3.15 2.82
N GLN A 37 -14.14 -4.48 2.88
CA GLN A 37 -13.91 -5.14 4.16
C GLN A 37 -12.49 -4.81 4.63
N HIS A 38 -12.36 -4.08 5.76
CA HIS A 38 -11.06 -3.56 6.22
C HIS A 38 -10.10 -4.66 6.69
N ARG A 39 -10.62 -5.75 7.31
CA ARG A 39 -9.87 -6.97 7.66
C ARG A 39 -10.80 -8.16 7.51
N VAL A 40 -10.23 -9.30 7.16
CA VAL A 40 -10.95 -10.58 7.16
C VAL A 40 -11.28 -10.96 8.60
N ASP A 41 -12.54 -11.28 8.87
CA ASP A 41 -12.97 -11.79 10.16
C ASP A 41 -12.84 -13.33 10.14
N PRO A 42 -11.97 -13.94 10.99
CA PRO A 42 -11.77 -15.37 11.01
C PRO A 42 -13.00 -16.16 11.51
N GLN A 43 -13.97 -15.47 12.13
CA GLN A 43 -15.19 -16.10 12.65
C GLN A 43 -16.34 -16.11 11.63
N VAL A 44 -16.22 -15.38 10.52
CA VAL A 44 -17.24 -15.28 9.48
C VAL A 44 -16.68 -15.76 8.15
N PRO A 45 -17.28 -16.77 7.50
CA PRO A 45 -16.84 -17.20 6.17
C PRO A 45 -16.79 -16.05 5.20
N ILE A 46 -15.70 -15.94 4.44
CA ILE A 46 -15.52 -14.84 3.48
C ILE A 46 -16.63 -14.84 2.41
N GLU A 47 -17.16 -16.02 2.11
CA GLU A 47 -18.25 -16.21 1.17
C GLU A 47 -19.53 -15.49 1.64
N ASP A 48 -19.84 -15.52 2.93
CA ASP A 48 -21.03 -14.87 3.50
C ASP A 48 -20.86 -13.33 3.48
N VAL A 49 -19.67 -12.86 3.80
CA VAL A 49 -19.33 -11.43 3.75
C VAL A 49 -19.48 -10.90 2.33
N VAL A 50 -18.85 -11.57 1.36
CA VAL A 50 -18.90 -11.15 -0.05
C VAL A 50 -20.29 -11.33 -0.64
N GLY A 51 -21.03 -12.35 -0.24
CA GLY A 51 -22.44 -12.53 -0.60
C GLY A 51 -23.30 -11.36 -0.16
N THR A 52 -23.15 -10.91 1.10
CA THR A 52 -23.83 -9.72 1.62
C THR A 52 -23.45 -8.44 0.86
N MET A 53 -22.16 -8.27 0.53
CA MET A 53 -21.69 -7.12 -0.25
C MET A 53 -22.24 -7.15 -1.69
N ALA A 54 -22.37 -8.34 -2.28
CA ALA A 54 -22.99 -8.51 -3.60
C ALA A 54 -24.49 -8.14 -3.59
N ASP A 55 -25.19 -8.40 -2.49
CA ASP A 55 -26.57 -7.95 -2.29
C ASP A 55 -26.65 -6.41 -2.29
N LEU A 56 -25.71 -5.75 -1.63
CA LEU A 56 -25.64 -4.28 -1.64
C LEU A 56 -25.37 -3.71 -3.05
N ILE A 57 -24.62 -4.42 -3.90
CA ILE A 57 -24.47 -4.04 -5.31
C ILE A 57 -25.81 -4.19 -6.05
N ARG A 58 -26.52 -5.31 -5.88
CA ARG A 58 -27.82 -5.55 -6.51
C ARG A 58 -28.88 -4.52 -6.09
N GLU A 59 -28.79 -4.04 -4.86
CA GLU A 59 -29.65 -2.98 -4.33
C GLU A 59 -29.20 -1.57 -4.78
N GLY A 60 -28.11 -1.45 -5.53
CA GLY A 60 -27.58 -0.15 -5.99
C GLY A 60 -26.93 0.72 -4.91
N LYS A 61 -26.64 0.17 -3.73
CA LYS A 61 -26.07 0.90 -2.58
C LYS A 61 -24.55 1.08 -2.70
N ILE A 62 -23.86 0.14 -3.31
CA ILE A 62 -22.43 0.19 -3.62
C ILE A 62 -22.20 -0.24 -5.07
N ARG A 63 -21.04 0.07 -5.64
CA ARG A 63 -20.73 -0.28 -7.03
C ARG A 63 -19.73 -1.42 -7.16
N HIS A 64 -18.74 -1.47 -6.27
CA HIS A 64 -17.63 -2.41 -6.32
C HIS A 64 -17.27 -2.92 -4.93
N ILE A 65 -16.66 -4.10 -4.87
CA ILE A 65 -16.19 -4.72 -3.63
C ILE A 65 -14.67 -4.71 -3.62
N GLY A 66 -14.10 -4.34 -2.46
CA GLY A 66 -12.68 -4.46 -2.16
C GLY A 66 -12.45 -5.25 -0.87
N LEU A 67 -11.28 -5.87 -0.78
CA LEU A 67 -10.79 -6.51 0.45
C LEU A 67 -9.50 -5.84 0.91
N SER A 68 -9.13 -6.05 2.17
CA SER A 68 -7.85 -5.57 2.70
C SER A 68 -7.13 -6.67 3.48
N GLU A 69 -5.83 -6.84 3.21
CA GLU A 69 -4.93 -7.81 3.86
C GLU A 69 -5.44 -9.26 3.77
N ALA A 70 -6.16 -9.61 2.71
CA ALA A 70 -6.61 -10.98 2.48
C ALA A 70 -5.49 -11.83 1.87
N SER A 71 -5.37 -13.09 2.34
CA SER A 71 -4.49 -14.09 1.74
C SER A 71 -4.93 -14.46 0.31
N VAL A 72 -4.04 -15.07 -0.46
CA VAL A 72 -4.37 -15.56 -1.82
C VAL A 72 -5.56 -16.52 -1.77
N ALA A 73 -5.57 -17.44 -0.82
CA ALA A 73 -6.65 -18.43 -0.68
C ALA A 73 -8.01 -17.77 -0.38
N THR A 74 -8.03 -16.81 0.53
CA THR A 74 -9.23 -16.04 0.87
C THR A 74 -9.70 -15.19 -0.30
N LEU A 75 -8.77 -14.52 -1.00
CA LEU A 75 -9.07 -13.70 -2.18
C LEU A 75 -9.70 -14.53 -3.30
N GLU A 76 -9.18 -15.73 -3.57
CA GLU A 76 -9.74 -16.65 -4.58
C GLU A 76 -11.12 -17.16 -4.20
N ARG A 77 -11.36 -17.47 -2.94
CA ARG A 77 -12.68 -17.88 -2.43
C ARG A 77 -13.69 -16.74 -2.57
N ALA A 78 -13.30 -15.54 -2.13
CA ALA A 78 -14.09 -14.31 -2.25
C ALA A 78 -14.47 -14.02 -3.70
N HIS A 79 -13.47 -14.07 -4.61
CA HIS A 79 -13.66 -13.75 -6.03
C HIS A 79 -14.59 -14.73 -6.76
N LYS A 80 -14.71 -16.00 -6.29
CA LYS A 80 -15.65 -16.97 -6.83
C LYS A 80 -17.12 -16.65 -6.49
N VAL A 81 -17.36 -15.98 -5.35
CA VAL A 81 -18.73 -15.56 -4.95
C VAL A 81 -19.16 -14.34 -5.77
N HIS A 82 -18.32 -13.32 -5.84
CA HIS A 82 -18.53 -12.11 -6.62
C HIS A 82 -17.18 -11.53 -7.00
N PRO A 83 -17.01 -10.99 -8.23
CA PRO A 83 -15.76 -10.36 -8.65
C PRO A 83 -15.30 -9.29 -7.65
N ILE A 84 -14.11 -9.49 -7.09
CA ILE A 84 -13.43 -8.49 -6.26
C ILE A 84 -12.73 -7.50 -7.19
N THR A 85 -12.96 -6.22 -6.97
CA THR A 85 -12.42 -5.16 -7.81
C THR A 85 -11.02 -4.76 -7.38
N ALA A 86 -10.76 -4.72 -6.06
CA ALA A 86 -9.47 -4.28 -5.55
C ALA A 86 -9.08 -4.98 -4.25
N LEU A 87 -7.78 -5.19 -4.07
CA LEU A 87 -7.17 -5.63 -2.81
C LEU A 87 -6.25 -4.52 -2.29
N GLN A 88 -6.49 -4.08 -1.05
CA GLN A 88 -5.65 -3.09 -0.37
C GLN A 88 -4.71 -3.79 0.61
N THR A 89 -3.40 -3.70 0.39
CA THR A 89 -2.38 -4.36 1.22
C THR A 89 -1.18 -3.45 1.39
N GLU A 90 -0.46 -3.53 2.53
CA GLU A 90 0.77 -2.77 2.72
C GLU A 90 1.83 -3.20 1.70
N TYR A 91 2.34 -2.24 0.93
CA TYR A 91 3.39 -2.51 -0.04
C TYR A 91 4.29 -1.29 -0.25
N SER A 92 5.58 -1.52 -0.15
CA SER A 92 6.63 -0.50 -0.29
C SER A 92 7.98 -1.18 -0.43
N LEU A 93 9.05 -0.42 -0.62
CA LEU A 93 10.43 -0.93 -0.64
C LEU A 93 10.78 -1.78 0.59
N TRP A 94 10.23 -1.49 1.77
CA TRP A 94 10.53 -2.25 2.97
C TRP A 94 9.41 -3.20 3.45
N THR A 95 8.30 -3.28 2.72
CA THR A 95 7.23 -4.27 2.97
C THR A 95 6.88 -4.93 1.65
N ARG A 96 7.44 -6.12 1.42
CA ARG A 96 7.39 -6.81 0.14
C ARG A 96 6.67 -8.16 0.20
N ASP A 97 5.95 -8.43 1.29
CA ASP A 97 5.24 -9.70 1.52
C ASP A 97 4.26 -10.03 0.38
N ALA A 98 3.63 -9.00 -0.22
CA ALA A 98 2.69 -9.17 -1.33
C ALA A 98 3.31 -9.84 -2.59
N GLU A 99 4.64 -9.78 -2.76
CA GLU A 99 5.35 -10.43 -3.85
C GLU A 99 5.35 -11.95 -3.73
N GLN A 100 5.07 -12.49 -2.52
CA GLN A 100 5.02 -13.92 -2.27
C GLN A 100 3.68 -14.55 -2.72
N GLY A 101 3.10 -14.02 -3.81
CA GLY A 101 1.93 -14.60 -4.47
C GLY A 101 0.71 -13.67 -4.59
N VAL A 102 0.56 -12.69 -3.70
CA VAL A 102 -0.60 -11.78 -3.71
C VAL A 102 -0.65 -10.92 -4.97
N LEU A 103 0.50 -10.34 -5.39
CA LEU A 103 0.57 -9.55 -6.63
C LEU A 103 0.21 -10.39 -7.85
N ALA A 104 0.79 -11.59 -7.96
CA ALA A 104 0.50 -12.51 -9.07
C ALA A 104 -0.98 -12.96 -9.07
N ALA A 105 -1.58 -13.17 -7.90
CA ALA A 105 -3.01 -13.51 -7.80
C ALA A 105 -3.89 -12.34 -8.25
N CYS A 106 -3.57 -11.11 -7.86
CA CYS A 106 -4.30 -9.92 -8.29
C CYS A 106 -4.23 -9.75 -9.82
N GLU A 107 -3.04 -9.87 -10.41
CA GLU A 107 -2.86 -9.78 -11.86
C GLU A 107 -3.66 -10.86 -12.60
N ARG A 108 -3.54 -12.12 -12.20
CA ARG A 108 -4.24 -13.26 -12.79
C ARG A 108 -5.77 -13.14 -12.72
N LEU A 109 -6.30 -12.61 -11.61
CA LEU A 109 -7.73 -12.45 -11.38
C LEU A 109 -8.28 -11.12 -11.91
N GLY A 110 -7.44 -10.23 -12.45
CA GLY A 110 -7.85 -8.91 -12.91
C GLY A 110 -8.30 -8.00 -11.74
N ILE A 111 -7.64 -8.11 -10.58
CA ILE A 111 -7.92 -7.33 -9.37
C ILE A 111 -6.92 -6.19 -9.26
N GLY A 112 -7.39 -4.96 -9.05
CA GLY A 112 -6.52 -3.80 -8.79
C GLY A 112 -5.82 -3.95 -7.44
N PHE A 113 -4.52 -3.73 -7.40
CA PHE A 113 -3.75 -3.77 -6.14
C PHE A 113 -3.52 -2.36 -5.62
N VAL A 114 -3.88 -2.11 -4.34
CA VAL A 114 -3.85 -0.79 -3.71
C VAL A 114 -2.85 -0.76 -2.55
N PRO A 115 -1.57 -0.39 -2.83
CA PRO A 115 -0.55 -0.24 -1.79
C PRO A 115 -0.89 0.86 -0.80
N TYR A 116 -1.15 0.50 0.47
CA TYR A 116 -1.14 1.50 1.53
C TYR A 116 0.25 1.62 2.18
N SER A 117 0.52 2.73 2.84
CA SER A 117 1.84 3.06 3.39
C SER A 117 3.01 2.89 2.40
N PRO A 118 2.89 3.30 1.12
CA PRO A 118 3.91 3.07 0.10
C PRO A 118 5.22 3.83 0.37
N LEU A 119 5.20 4.76 1.33
CA LEU A 119 6.38 5.49 1.82
C LEU A 119 6.88 4.97 3.19
N GLY A 120 6.52 3.72 3.57
CA GLY A 120 6.96 3.14 4.83
C GLY A 120 6.54 3.99 6.04
N ARG A 121 5.29 4.48 6.05
CA ARG A 121 4.78 5.39 7.09
C ARG A 121 5.60 6.67 7.24
N GLY A 122 6.23 7.13 6.15
CA GLY A 122 7.04 8.34 6.08
C GLY A 122 8.54 8.11 6.27
N PHE A 123 8.99 6.91 6.65
CA PHE A 123 10.41 6.63 6.86
C PHE A 123 11.22 6.72 5.56
N LEU A 124 10.69 6.18 4.45
CA LEU A 124 11.31 6.20 3.13
C LEU A 124 11.40 7.61 2.50
N THR A 125 10.86 8.64 3.16
CA THR A 125 11.05 10.04 2.72
C THR A 125 12.39 10.61 3.13
N GLY A 126 13.09 9.97 4.10
CA GLY A 126 14.31 10.48 4.71
C GLY A 126 14.09 11.62 5.72
N ALA A 127 12.83 11.95 6.05
CA ALA A 127 12.54 13.03 7.00
C ALA A 127 12.65 12.61 8.48
N ILE A 128 12.66 11.30 8.76
CA ILE A 128 12.79 10.74 10.10
C ILE A 128 14.21 10.20 10.23
N GLN A 129 15.06 10.90 10.99
CA GLN A 129 16.48 10.56 11.16
C GLN A 129 16.77 9.99 12.56
N ARG A 130 15.88 10.23 13.51
CA ARG A 130 16.00 9.78 14.90
C ARG A 130 14.61 9.61 15.51
N PRO A 131 14.46 8.76 16.55
CA PRO A 131 13.16 8.54 17.20
C PRO A 131 12.49 9.81 17.71
N GLU A 132 13.27 10.84 18.08
CA GLU A 132 12.81 12.14 18.61
C GLU A 132 12.13 13.01 17.53
N ASP A 133 12.34 12.72 16.26
CA ASP A 133 11.65 13.42 15.15
C ASP A 133 10.15 13.05 15.10
N LEU A 134 9.75 12.00 15.83
CA LEU A 134 8.36 11.61 16.03
C LEU A 134 7.81 12.25 17.31
N ALA A 135 6.59 12.80 17.25
CA ALA A 135 5.90 13.31 18.43
C ALA A 135 5.77 12.23 19.53
N ALA A 136 5.67 12.64 20.79
CA ALA A 136 5.65 11.69 21.90
C ALA A 136 4.47 10.70 21.86
N ASP A 137 3.35 11.15 21.30
CA ASP A 137 2.10 10.39 21.09
C ASP A 137 1.99 9.74 19.71
N ASP A 138 3.06 9.78 18.90
CA ASP A 138 3.05 9.17 17.56
C ASP A 138 3.06 7.65 17.66
N PHE A 139 2.04 7.00 17.09
CA PHE A 139 1.87 5.54 17.11
C PHE A 139 3.08 4.78 16.56
N ARG A 140 3.87 5.40 15.67
CA ARG A 140 5.07 4.80 15.09
C ARG A 140 6.15 4.51 16.13
N ARG A 141 6.18 5.27 17.25
CA ARG A 141 7.09 4.99 18.36
C ARG A 141 6.91 3.60 18.98
N GLY A 142 5.68 3.07 18.94
CA GLY A 142 5.36 1.71 19.39
C GLY A 142 5.55 0.62 18.32
N ASN A 143 5.89 1.00 17.09
CA ASN A 143 6.04 0.05 16.01
C ASN A 143 7.45 -0.57 15.99
N PRO A 144 7.59 -1.92 15.86
CA PRO A 144 8.88 -2.60 15.92
C PRO A 144 9.94 -2.06 14.97
N ARG A 145 9.56 -1.61 13.77
CA ARG A 145 10.47 -1.05 12.76
C ARG A 145 11.09 0.30 13.14
N PHE A 146 10.47 1.01 14.10
CA PHE A 146 10.90 2.34 14.55
C PHE A 146 11.59 2.30 15.92
N GLN A 147 11.92 1.12 16.45
CA GLN A 147 12.48 0.97 17.78
C GLN A 147 13.90 0.38 17.77
N GLY A 148 14.71 0.85 18.72
CA GLY A 148 15.99 0.26 19.07
C GLY A 148 16.92 0.04 17.87
N GLU A 149 17.52 -1.14 17.80
CA GLU A 149 18.44 -1.53 16.72
C GLU A 149 17.74 -1.61 15.35
N ASN A 150 16.43 -1.94 15.32
CA ASN A 150 15.68 -1.97 14.06
C ASN A 150 15.62 -0.59 13.42
N PHE A 151 15.47 0.47 14.21
CA PHE A 151 15.48 1.85 13.70
C PHE A 151 16.79 2.16 12.97
N ALA A 152 17.94 1.88 13.62
CA ALA A 152 19.25 2.17 13.04
C ALA A 152 19.50 1.36 11.76
N ARG A 153 19.14 0.07 11.74
CA ARG A 153 19.25 -0.79 10.56
C ARG A 153 18.38 -0.28 9.40
N ASN A 154 17.15 0.10 9.69
CA ASN A 154 16.22 0.62 8.69
C ASN A 154 16.64 2.02 8.19
N LEU A 155 17.23 2.86 9.05
CA LEU A 155 17.75 4.17 8.65
C LEU A 155 18.88 4.02 7.62
N ALA A 156 19.80 3.08 7.83
CA ALA A 156 20.87 2.82 6.87
C ALA A 156 20.33 2.43 5.47
N LEU A 157 19.20 1.71 5.40
CA LEU A 157 18.54 1.42 4.13
C LEU A 157 17.93 2.68 3.50
N VAL A 158 17.33 3.56 4.30
CA VAL A 158 16.75 4.82 3.81
C VAL A 158 17.83 5.76 3.27
N GLU A 159 19.00 5.80 3.90
CA GLU A 159 20.15 6.57 3.40
C GLU A 159 20.58 6.10 2.00
N LYS A 160 20.59 4.80 1.74
CA LYS A 160 20.87 4.25 0.41
C LYS A 160 19.80 4.63 -0.63
N VAL A 161 18.51 4.67 -0.25
CA VAL A 161 17.46 5.20 -1.14
C VAL A 161 17.71 6.68 -1.45
N ALA A 162 18.13 7.46 -0.45
CA ALA A 162 18.43 8.87 -0.66
C ALA A 162 19.62 9.07 -1.62
N GLU A 163 20.67 8.23 -1.53
CA GLU A 163 21.79 8.23 -2.46
C GLU A 163 21.33 7.93 -3.91
N LEU A 164 20.52 6.88 -4.11
CA LEU A 164 19.99 6.50 -5.43
C LEU A 164 19.05 7.60 -5.99
N ALA A 165 18.21 8.18 -5.14
CA ALA A 165 17.34 9.28 -5.53
C ALA A 165 18.13 10.52 -5.96
N ALA A 166 19.22 10.86 -5.24
CA ALA A 166 20.10 11.96 -5.59
C ALA A 166 20.80 11.73 -6.95
N GLN A 167 21.26 10.51 -7.23
CA GLN A 167 21.85 10.14 -8.53
C GLN A 167 20.86 10.35 -9.68
N LYS A 168 19.56 10.06 -9.45
CA LYS A 168 18.49 10.27 -10.43
C LYS A 168 17.98 11.73 -10.46
N GLY A 169 18.39 12.59 -9.52
CA GLY A 169 17.92 13.97 -9.42
C GLY A 169 16.47 14.11 -8.91
N VAL A 170 15.99 13.16 -8.10
CA VAL A 170 14.62 13.12 -7.56
C VAL A 170 14.63 13.03 -6.03
N LYS A 171 13.46 13.18 -5.41
CA LYS A 171 13.31 12.97 -3.96
C LYS A 171 13.25 11.49 -3.61
N PRO A 172 13.70 11.07 -2.40
CA PRO A 172 13.56 9.68 -1.94
C PRO A 172 12.11 9.18 -2.00
N SER A 173 11.14 10.02 -1.60
CA SER A 173 9.70 9.70 -1.71
C SER A 173 9.26 9.42 -3.13
N GLN A 174 9.78 10.17 -4.10
CA GLN A 174 9.45 9.98 -5.52
C GLN A 174 10.06 8.69 -6.07
N LEU A 175 11.31 8.38 -5.71
CA LEU A 175 11.95 7.13 -6.09
C LEU A 175 11.18 5.93 -5.52
N ALA A 176 10.81 5.96 -4.23
CA ALA A 176 10.05 4.90 -3.58
C ALA A 176 8.68 4.67 -4.23
N LEU A 177 7.96 5.74 -4.58
CA LEU A 177 6.67 5.64 -5.27
C LEU A 177 6.81 5.17 -6.73
N ALA A 178 7.83 5.65 -7.44
CA ALA A 178 8.12 5.21 -8.81
C ALA A 178 8.45 3.72 -8.85
N TRP A 179 9.19 3.21 -7.85
CA TRP A 179 9.46 1.78 -7.71
C TRP A 179 8.17 0.98 -7.50
N VAL A 180 7.27 1.39 -6.60
CA VAL A 180 5.96 0.73 -6.40
C VAL A 180 5.15 0.70 -7.70
N LEU A 181 5.12 1.81 -8.45
CA LEU A 181 4.39 1.91 -9.71
C LEU A 181 5.02 1.06 -10.83
N ALA A 182 6.31 0.77 -10.75
CA ALA A 182 7.01 -0.07 -11.72
C ALA A 182 6.71 -1.57 -11.57
N GLN A 183 6.12 -1.99 -10.43
CA GLN A 183 5.85 -3.40 -10.16
C GLN A 183 4.64 -3.97 -10.93
N GLY A 184 3.79 -3.13 -11.52
CA GLY A 184 2.67 -3.61 -12.35
C GLY A 184 1.69 -2.51 -12.74
N GLU A 185 1.02 -2.68 -13.88
CA GLU A 185 0.03 -1.71 -14.39
C GLU A 185 -1.27 -1.69 -13.56
N HIS A 186 -1.54 -2.73 -12.77
CA HIS A 186 -2.70 -2.85 -11.89
C HIS A 186 -2.46 -2.27 -10.49
N ILE A 187 -1.29 -1.66 -10.24
CA ILE A 187 -0.89 -1.15 -8.93
C ILE A 187 -1.16 0.35 -8.82
N VAL A 188 -1.95 0.73 -7.80
CA VAL A 188 -2.35 2.12 -7.53
C VAL A 188 -2.05 2.48 -6.07
N PRO A 189 -0.85 3.03 -5.76
CA PRO A 189 -0.47 3.38 -4.40
C PRO A 189 -1.28 4.57 -3.84
N ILE A 190 -1.51 4.54 -2.52
CA ILE A 190 -2.25 5.58 -1.78
C ILE A 190 -1.38 6.28 -0.73
N PRO A 191 -0.36 7.07 -1.13
CA PRO A 191 0.50 7.78 -0.18
C PRO A 191 -0.27 8.87 0.56
N GLY A 192 -0.27 8.78 1.90
CA GLY A 192 -0.94 9.75 2.78
C GLY A 192 -0.13 11.05 2.92
N THR A 193 -0.81 12.22 2.80
CA THR A 193 -0.22 13.51 3.12
C THR A 193 -1.25 14.53 3.60
N LYS A 194 -0.82 15.47 4.46
CA LYS A 194 -1.60 16.61 4.93
C LYS A 194 -1.10 17.95 4.32
N ARG A 195 -0.03 17.94 3.52
CA ARG A 195 0.62 19.13 3.01
C ARG A 195 0.60 19.14 1.49
N ARG A 196 0.17 20.26 0.89
CA ARG A 196 0.10 20.44 -0.56
C ARG A 196 1.44 20.14 -1.25
N ARG A 197 2.56 20.63 -0.69
CA ARG A 197 3.89 20.36 -1.23
C ARG A 197 4.18 18.88 -1.39
N TYR A 198 3.86 18.07 -0.37
CA TYR A 198 4.07 16.62 -0.44
C TYR A 198 3.10 15.92 -1.40
N LEU A 199 1.88 16.45 -1.57
CA LEU A 199 0.97 15.96 -2.60
C LEU A 199 1.57 16.16 -3.99
N GLU A 200 2.08 17.36 -4.28
CA GLU A 200 2.73 17.71 -5.56
C GLU A 200 3.97 16.83 -5.80
N GLU A 201 4.82 16.62 -4.78
CA GLU A 201 5.99 15.73 -4.84
C GLU A 201 5.55 14.27 -5.14
N ASN A 202 4.53 13.77 -4.45
CA ASN A 202 4.02 12.42 -4.65
C ASN A 202 3.42 12.23 -6.05
N VAL A 203 2.62 13.20 -6.53
CA VAL A 203 2.03 13.16 -7.89
C VAL A 203 3.11 13.13 -8.97
N ALA A 204 4.19 13.88 -8.79
CA ALA A 204 5.28 13.91 -9.75
C ALA A 204 5.98 12.55 -9.93
N ALA A 205 5.91 11.66 -8.93
CA ALA A 205 6.45 10.30 -9.02
C ALA A 205 5.80 9.48 -10.16
N ALA A 206 4.55 9.75 -10.50
CA ALA A 206 3.84 9.04 -11.57
C ALA A 206 4.42 9.32 -12.98
N ALA A 207 5.21 10.37 -13.12
CA ALA A 207 5.90 10.70 -14.39
C ALA A 207 7.31 10.09 -14.47
N LEU A 208 7.82 9.50 -13.38
CA LEU A 208 9.15 8.91 -13.35
C LEU A 208 9.12 7.50 -13.94
N THR A 209 10.09 7.22 -14.79
CA THR A 209 10.36 5.87 -15.29
C THR A 209 11.68 5.39 -14.70
N LEU A 210 11.71 4.18 -14.19
CA LEU A 210 12.91 3.48 -13.75
C LEU A 210 13.31 2.50 -14.85
N ASN A 211 14.59 2.55 -15.25
CA ASN A 211 15.15 1.57 -16.17
C ASN A 211 15.63 0.33 -15.40
N ASP A 212 15.99 -0.74 -16.11
CA ASP A 212 16.38 -2.03 -15.51
C ASP A 212 17.60 -1.90 -14.58
N ALA A 213 18.57 -1.05 -14.92
CA ALA A 213 19.74 -0.82 -14.06
C ALA A 213 19.38 -0.11 -12.75
N GLU A 214 18.47 0.86 -12.80
CA GLU A 214 17.95 1.54 -11.61
C GLU A 214 17.12 0.60 -10.74
N LEU A 215 16.27 -0.23 -11.34
CA LEU A 215 15.52 -1.26 -10.62
C LEU A 215 16.45 -2.28 -9.96
N ALA A 216 17.47 -2.75 -10.65
CA ALA A 216 18.47 -3.66 -10.11
C ALA A 216 19.28 -3.03 -8.95
N ALA A 217 19.63 -1.74 -9.05
CA ALA A 217 20.32 -1.03 -7.97
C ALA A 217 19.44 -0.88 -6.72
N ILE A 218 18.15 -0.61 -6.89
CA ILE A 218 17.19 -0.56 -5.79
C ILE A 218 17.01 -1.95 -5.16
N GLU A 219 16.90 -3.00 -5.97
CA GLU A 219 16.77 -4.38 -5.50
C GLU A 219 17.99 -4.82 -4.67
N ALA A 220 19.20 -4.43 -5.08
CA ALA A 220 20.42 -4.71 -4.33
C ALA A 220 20.43 -4.07 -2.92
N VAL A 221 19.78 -2.93 -2.75
CA VAL A 221 19.62 -2.26 -1.44
C VAL A 221 18.48 -2.86 -0.62
N PHE A 222 17.38 -3.21 -1.26
CA PHE A 222 16.15 -3.71 -0.64
C PHE A 222 15.78 -5.11 -1.15
N PRO A 223 16.59 -6.13 -0.94
CA PRO A 223 16.16 -7.49 -1.18
C PRO A 223 14.94 -7.83 -0.30
N LEU A 224 14.22 -8.88 -0.63
CA LEU A 224 13.14 -9.39 0.21
C LEU A 224 13.60 -9.52 1.67
N GLN A 225 12.77 -9.04 2.60
CA GLN A 225 13.04 -9.06 4.05
C GLN A 225 14.23 -8.17 4.51
N ALA A 226 14.65 -7.18 3.74
CA ALA A 226 15.71 -6.25 4.14
C ALA A 226 15.34 -5.42 5.38
N ALA A 227 14.06 -5.05 5.54
CA ALA A 227 13.60 -4.25 6.66
C ALA A 227 13.65 -5.04 7.98
N ALA A 228 14.22 -4.44 9.02
CA ALA A 228 14.28 -5.01 10.35
C ALA A 228 12.99 -4.71 11.13
N GLY A 229 12.46 -5.73 11.81
CA GLY A 229 11.25 -5.65 12.62
C GLY A 229 9.96 -5.92 11.85
N GLU A 230 8.97 -6.40 12.59
CA GLU A 230 7.65 -6.71 12.05
C GLU A 230 6.88 -5.45 11.65
N ARG A 231 5.91 -5.60 10.73
CA ARG A 231 5.04 -4.53 10.23
C ARG A 231 4.21 -3.89 11.35
N TYR A 232 3.80 -4.70 12.33
CA TYR A 232 2.98 -4.30 13.48
C TYR A 232 3.45 -5.03 14.74
N GLY A 233 2.93 -4.64 15.90
CA GLY A 233 3.02 -5.43 17.12
C GLY A 233 2.27 -6.77 16.98
N ALA A 234 2.63 -7.76 17.81
CA ALA A 234 2.16 -9.15 17.70
C ALA A 234 0.64 -9.29 17.58
N GLU A 235 -0.14 -8.54 18.38
CA GLU A 235 -1.60 -8.55 18.32
C GLU A 235 -2.14 -8.15 16.94
N SER A 236 -1.62 -7.08 16.35
CA SER A 236 -2.09 -6.58 15.06
C SER A 236 -1.63 -7.44 13.88
N MET A 237 -0.55 -8.23 14.05
CA MET A 237 -0.09 -9.18 13.04
C MET A 237 -1.09 -10.32 12.82
N THR A 238 -1.94 -10.64 13.79
CA THR A 238 -2.98 -11.69 13.66
C THR A 238 -4.08 -11.35 12.65
N TYR A 239 -4.24 -10.07 12.30
CA TYR A 239 -5.24 -9.58 11.35
C TYR A 239 -4.69 -9.42 9.92
N ILE A 240 -3.49 -9.94 9.66
CA ILE A 240 -2.85 -9.89 8.35
C ILE A 240 -2.90 -11.28 7.71
N ASN A 241 -3.12 -11.34 6.40
CA ASN A 241 -3.23 -12.59 5.63
C ASN A 241 -4.38 -13.52 6.12
N GLY A 242 -5.48 -12.91 6.51
CA GLY A 242 -6.70 -13.64 6.91
C GLY A 242 -7.40 -14.37 5.76
#